data_285203ac797a5cc98a9f9f5cedb0c162
#
_entry.id   285203ac797a5cc98a9f9f5cedb0c162
#
_cell.length_a   1.000
_cell.length_b   1.000
_cell.length_c   1.000
_cell.angle_alpha   90.00
_cell.angle_beta   90.00
_cell.angle_gamma   90.00
#
_symmetry.space_group_name_H-M   'P 1'
#
loop_
_entity.id
_entity.type
_entity.pdbx_description
1 polymer ?
#
loop_
_entity_poly.entity_id
_entity_poly.type
_entity_poly.pdbx_seq_one_letter_code
_entity_poly.pdbx_strand_id
1 'polypeptide(L)'
;MMPDVPASVSPRRCDGGFSMIEVIVAMMILTIGVLGLAGTTAYIIRQVTLGDLMTERSAAFQTIIDRLQSLPYDNVTSGADTIGVFAISWTSTNSGPQNKIVEMITVGPGLGGALVPTNDPQAIDTFTFRVLRR
;
A
#
# COMPACT_ATOMS: atom_id res chain seq x y z
N MET A 1 62.28 -29.18 55.69
CA MET A 1 62.02 -27.78 55.30
C MET A 1 61.09 -27.89 54.10
N MET A 2 59.73 -27.84 54.29
CA MET A 2 58.72 -27.86 53.27
C MET A 2 58.40 -26.44 52.84
N PRO A 3 58.32 -26.12 51.55
CA PRO A 3 57.92 -24.81 51.12
C PRO A 3 56.40 -24.63 51.22
N ASP A 4 56.00 -23.51 51.81
CA ASP A 4 54.61 -23.05 51.95
C ASP A 4 54.00 -22.82 50.57
N VAL A 5 52.89 -23.51 50.29
CA VAL A 5 52.11 -23.32 49.06
C VAL A 5 51.15 -22.17 49.32
N PRO A 6 51.14 -21.04 48.58
CA PRO A 6 50.23 -19.96 48.78
C PRO A 6 48.80 -20.39 48.41
N ALA A 7 47.86 -20.16 49.31
CA ALA A 7 46.44 -20.40 49.14
C ALA A 7 45.91 -19.62 47.94
N SER A 8 45.32 -20.31 46.98
CA SER A 8 44.63 -19.74 45.82
C SER A 8 43.46 -18.87 46.25
N VAL A 9 43.55 -17.56 46.06
CA VAL A 9 42.44 -16.64 46.28
C VAL A 9 41.43 -16.86 45.15
N SER A 10 40.31 -17.51 45.47
CA SER A 10 39.18 -17.64 44.58
C SER A 10 38.60 -16.25 44.29
N PRO A 11 38.39 -15.86 43.04
CA PRO A 11 37.73 -14.60 42.73
C PRO A 11 36.28 -14.67 43.25
N ARG A 12 35.91 -13.77 44.17
CA ARG A 12 34.52 -13.60 44.60
C ARG A 12 33.73 -13.16 43.40
N ARG A 13 32.81 -14.00 42.87
CA ARG A 13 31.76 -13.61 41.96
C ARG A 13 30.89 -12.60 42.73
N CYS A 14 30.91 -11.35 42.32
CA CYS A 14 29.94 -10.38 42.73
C CYS A 14 28.61 -10.76 42.07
N ASP A 15 27.77 -11.47 42.78
CA ASP A 15 26.36 -11.63 42.40
C ASP A 15 25.65 -10.28 42.65
N GLY A 16 25.82 -9.36 41.70
CA GLY A 16 25.09 -8.09 41.66
C GLY A 16 23.66 -8.37 41.27
N GLY A 17 22.76 -8.41 42.25
CA GLY A 17 21.31 -8.41 42.01
C GLY A 17 20.89 -7.11 41.33
N PHE A 18 19.89 -7.16 40.47
CA PHE A 18 19.33 -5.98 39.80
C PHE A 18 18.78 -4.99 40.84
N SER A 19 19.13 -3.73 40.65
CA SER A 19 18.60 -2.64 41.45
C SER A 19 17.12 -2.39 41.10
N MET A 20 16.30 -2.05 42.10
CA MET A 20 14.89 -1.70 41.89
C MET A 20 14.72 -0.56 40.88
N ILE A 21 15.63 0.40 40.88
CA ILE A 21 15.66 1.51 39.92
C ILE A 21 15.93 1.04 38.49
N GLU A 22 16.77 0.04 38.30
CA GLU A 22 17.15 -0.52 36.99
C GLU A 22 15.93 -1.24 36.36
N VAL A 23 15.12 -1.95 37.17
CA VAL A 23 13.89 -2.57 36.72
C VAL A 23 12.86 -1.52 36.28
N ILE A 24 12.72 -0.42 37.03
CA ILE A 24 11.79 0.66 36.65
C ILE A 24 12.22 1.32 35.35
N VAL A 25 13.51 1.63 35.19
CA VAL A 25 14.03 2.23 33.97
C VAL A 25 13.88 1.26 32.78
N ALA A 26 14.15 -0.01 32.97
CA ALA A 26 13.95 -1.02 31.92
C ALA A 26 12.47 -1.12 31.48
N MET A 27 11.53 -1.08 32.43
CA MET A 27 10.09 -1.07 32.12
C MET A 27 9.67 0.20 31.36
N MET A 28 10.21 1.36 31.71
CA MET A 28 9.95 2.61 30.98
C MET A 28 10.43 2.53 29.52
N ILE A 29 11.65 2.06 29.30
CA ILE A 29 12.20 1.90 27.96
C ILE A 29 11.38 0.87 27.16
N LEU A 30 11.02 -0.24 27.79
CA LEU A 30 10.20 -1.28 27.15
C LEU A 30 8.83 -0.74 26.72
N THR A 31 8.14 0.00 27.58
CA THR A 31 6.83 0.55 27.24
C THR A 31 6.89 1.54 26.09
N ILE A 32 7.89 2.43 26.06
CA ILE A 32 8.11 3.36 24.95
C ILE A 32 8.41 2.59 23.65
N GLY A 33 9.24 1.56 23.73
CA GLY A 33 9.58 0.73 22.58
C GLY A 33 8.37 -0.01 21.99
N VAL A 34 7.54 -0.61 22.83
CA VAL A 34 6.32 -1.32 22.41
C VAL A 34 5.30 -0.36 21.79
N LEU A 35 5.10 0.82 22.38
CA LEU A 35 4.20 1.84 21.81
C LEU A 35 4.68 2.34 20.46
N GLY A 36 5.98 2.56 20.30
CA GLY A 36 6.59 2.92 19.02
C GLY A 36 6.36 1.84 17.94
N LEU A 37 6.56 0.58 18.30
CA LEU A 37 6.33 -0.55 17.39
C LEU A 37 4.87 -0.68 16.98
N ALA A 38 3.93 -0.51 17.93
CA ALA A 38 2.50 -0.55 17.63
C ALA A 38 2.08 0.55 16.65
N GLY A 39 2.61 1.76 16.79
CA GLY A 39 2.34 2.88 15.88
C GLY A 39 2.84 2.61 14.46
N THR A 40 4.05 2.09 14.30
CA THR A 40 4.61 1.75 12.98
C THR A 40 3.85 0.64 12.30
N THR A 41 3.39 -0.37 13.03
CA THR A 41 2.61 -1.48 12.48
C THR A 41 1.27 -0.98 11.91
N ALA A 42 0.56 -0.11 12.60
CA ALA A 42 -0.68 0.47 12.10
C ALA A 42 -0.48 1.29 10.82
N TYR A 43 0.63 2.02 10.73
CA TYR A 43 1.00 2.76 9.52
C TYR A 43 1.27 1.83 8.32
N ILE A 44 2.04 0.76 8.53
CA ILE A 44 2.36 -0.22 7.49
C ILE A 44 1.10 -0.89 6.95
N ILE A 45 0.16 -1.31 7.80
CA ILE A 45 -1.10 -1.92 7.38
C ILE A 45 -1.87 -0.99 6.43
N ARG A 46 -1.96 0.30 6.75
CA ARG A 46 -2.59 1.28 5.86
C ARG A 46 -1.90 1.38 4.51
N GLN A 47 -0.58 1.40 4.48
CA GLN A 47 0.20 1.49 3.24
C GLN A 47 -0.01 0.25 2.35
N VAL A 48 -0.05 -0.95 2.94
CA VAL A 48 -0.30 -2.19 2.21
C VAL A 48 -1.69 -2.17 1.60
N THR A 49 -2.72 -1.82 2.36
CA THR A 49 -4.10 -1.74 1.85
C THR A 49 -4.23 -0.75 0.69
N LEU A 50 -3.55 0.40 0.78
CA LEU A 50 -3.52 1.37 -0.32
C LEU A 50 -2.80 0.82 -1.56
N GLY A 51 -1.69 0.12 -1.37
CA GLY A 51 -0.96 -0.53 -2.45
C GLY A 51 -1.81 -1.57 -3.18
N ASP A 52 -2.55 -2.38 -2.45
CA ASP A 52 -3.46 -3.38 -3.02
C ASP A 52 -4.57 -2.72 -3.86
N LEU A 53 -5.23 -1.68 -3.34
CA LEU A 53 -6.26 -0.94 -4.08
C LEU A 53 -5.71 -0.29 -5.36
N MET A 54 -4.51 0.28 -5.32
CA MET A 54 -3.86 0.85 -6.51
C MET A 54 -3.54 -0.21 -7.55
N THR A 55 -3.12 -1.39 -7.11
CA THR A 55 -2.82 -2.53 -8.00
C THR A 55 -4.08 -3.07 -8.66
N GLU A 56 -5.16 -3.26 -7.90
CA GLU A 56 -6.45 -3.69 -8.44
C GLU A 56 -7.02 -2.67 -9.43
N ARG A 57 -6.94 -1.38 -9.13
CA ARG A 57 -7.36 -0.31 -10.04
C ARG A 57 -6.58 -0.37 -11.35
N SER A 58 -5.26 -0.50 -11.29
CA SER A 58 -4.40 -0.60 -12.47
C SER A 58 -4.74 -1.82 -13.32
N ALA A 59 -5.01 -2.97 -12.70
CA ALA A 59 -5.43 -4.19 -13.38
C ALA A 59 -6.80 -4.03 -14.06
N ALA A 60 -7.74 -3.35 -13.40
CA ALA A 60 -9.05 -3.04 -13.96
C ALA A 60 -8.94 -2.14 -15.21
N PHE A 61 -8.13 -1.09 -15.16
CA PHE A 61 -7.82 -0.25 -16.31
C PHE A 61 -7.22 -1.07 -17.48
N GLN A 62 -6.21 -1.88 -17.17
CA GLN A 62 -5.54 -2.69 -18.18
C GLN A 62 -6.53 -3.61 -18.91
N THR A 63 -7.44 -4.23 -18.16
CA THR A 63 -8.46 -5.12 -18.72
C THR A 63 -9.37 -4.39 -19.73
N ILE A 64 -9.80 -3.18 -19.41
CA ILE A 64 -10.63 -2.38 -20.33
C ILE A 64 -9.83 -1.90 -21.54
N ILE A 65 -8.58 -1.45 -21.34
CA ILE A 65 -7.71 -1.02 -22.42
C ILE A 65 -7.48 -2.17 -23.40
N ASP A 66 -7.13 -3.36 -22.92
CA ASP A 66 -6.88 -4.53 -23.76
C ASP A 66 -8.13 -4.92 -24.54
N ARG A 67 -9.29 -4.87 -23.88
CA ARG A 67 -10.58 -5.12 -24.54
C ARG A 67 -10.86 -4.11 -25.65
N LEU A 68 -10.70 -2.81 -25.37
CA LEU A 68 -10.95 -1.75 -26.37
C LEU A 68 -9.95 -1.79 -27.53
N GLN A 69 -8.68 -2.12 -27.26
CA GLN A 69 -7.66 -2.28 -28.30
C GLN A 69 -7.85 -3.53 -29.15
N SER A 70 -8.52 -4.56 -28.66
CA SER A 70 -8.86 -5.77 -29.42
C SER A 70 -10.03 -5.56 -30.37
N LEU A 71 -10.85 -4.52 -30.17
CA LEU A 71 -11.98 -4.21 -31.04
C LEU A 71 -11.53 -3.55 -32.35
N PRO A 72 -12.26 -3.79 -33.47
CA PRO A 72 -12.10 -2.99 -34.65
C PRO A 72 -12.33 -1.50 -34.36
N TYR A 73 -11.59 -0.62 -35.04
CA TYR A 73 -11.65 0.83 -34.85
C TYR A 73 -13.09 1.40 -34.83
N ASP A 74 -13.94 0.93 -35.75
CA ASP A 74 -15.31 1.42 -35.87
C ASP A 74 -16.21 1.01 -34.68
N ASN A 75 -15.85 -0.08 -34.01
CA ASN A 75 -16.62 -0.61 -32.85
C ASN A 75 -16.19 -0.02 -31.51
N VAL A 76 -15.13 0.80 -31.47
CA VAL A 76 -14.73 1.50 -30.25
C VAL A 76 -15.69 2.67 -30.02
N THR A 77 -16.69 2.42 -29.18
CA THR A 77 -17.73 3.39 -28.77
C THR A 77 -17.61 3.70 -27.29
N SER A 78 -18.23 4.78 -26.85
CA SER A 78 -18.36 5.11 -25.42
C SER A 78 -19.17 4.05 -24.68
N GLY A 79 -18.81 3.80 -23.42
CA GLY A 79 -19.46 2.78 -22.61
C GLY A 79 -19.08 2.86 -21.14
N ALA A 80 -19.56 1.93 -20.36
CA ALA A 80 -19.20 1.75 -18.98
C ALA A 80 -19.21 0.27 -18.61
N ASP A 81 -18.36 -0.11 -17.66
CA ASP A 81 -18.29 -1.46 -17.13
C ASP A 81 -17.87 -1.42 -15.65
N THR A 82 -18.09 -2.51 -14.92
CA THR A 82 -17.67 -2.61 -13.52
C THR A 82 -16.76 -3.82 -13.35
N ILE A 83 -15.55 -3.58 -12.90
CA ILE A 83 -14.55 -4.63 -12.64
C ILE A 83 -14.23 -4.63 -11.14
N GLY A 84 -14.62 -5.71 -10.46
CA GLY A 84 -14.50 -5.79 -9.01
C GLY A 84 -15.32 -4.70 -8.32
N VAL A 85 -14.62 -3.83 -7.59
CA VAL A 85 -15.23 -2.69 -6.86
C VAL A 85 -15.10 -1.36 -7.62
N PHE A 86 -14.54 -1.38 -8.83
CA PHE A 86 -14.29 -0.18 -9.64
C PHE A 86 -15.35 -0.06 -10.75
N ALA A 87 -16.06 1.07 -10.77
CA ALA A 87 -16.90 1.46 -11.89
C ALA A 87 -16.04 2.28 -12.87
N ILE A 88 -15.96 1.81 -14.12
CA ILE A 88 -15.14 2.42 -15.17
C ILE A 88 -16.08 2.88 -16.26
N SER A 89 -16.04 4.15 -16.59
CA SER A 89 -16.73 4.74 -17.75
C SER A 89 -15.71 5.28 -18.73
N TRP A 90 -15.98 5.11 -20.03
CA TRP A 90 -15.12 5.65 -21.07
C TRP A 90 -15.91 6.38 -22.14
N THR A 91 -15.35 7.48 -22.58
CA THR A 91 -15.89 8.29 -23.67
C THR A 91 -14.94 8.23 -24.85
N SER A 92 -15.46 7.81 -26.01
CA SER A 92 -14.71 7.75 -27.27
C SER A 92 -15.05 8.96 -28.13
N THR A 93 -14.04 9.79 -28.43
CA THR A 93 -14.18 10.98 -29.26
C THR A 93 -13.32 10.86 -30.51
N ASN A 94 -13.90 11.08 -31.68
CA ASN A 94 -13.15 11.13 -32.93
C ASN A 94 -12.27 12.38 -32.96
N SER A 95 -10.96 12.20 -33.02
CA SER A 95 -9.99 13.30 -33.08
C SER A 95 -9.40 13.49 -34.49
N GLY A 96 -9.88 12.70 -35.46
CA GLY A 96 -9.42 12.77 -36.86
C GLY A 96 -9.88 11.54 -37.66
N PRO A 97 -9.58 11.47 -38.95
CA PRO A 97 -10.07 10.40 -39.81
C PRO A 97 -9.52 9.02 -39.47
N GLN A 98 -8.44 8.95 -38.70
CA GLN A 98 -7.74 7.69 -38.39
C GLN A 98 -7.42 7.53 -36.92
N ASN A 99 -7.91 8.44 -36.04
CA ASN A 99 -7.65 8.36 -34.62
C ASN A 99 -8.88 8.69 -33.77
N LYS A 100 -9.06 7.93 -32.69
CA LYS A 100 -10.02 8.20 -31.61
C LYS A 100 -9.26 8.44 -30.32
N ILE A 101 -9.71 9.40 -29.56
CA ILE A 101 -9.27 9.62 -28.17
C ILE A 101 -10.30 8.95 -27.26
N VAL A 102 -9.82 8.08 -26.39
CA VAL A 102 -10.65 7.45 -25.37
C VAL A 102 -10.20 8.00 -24.03
N GLU A 103 -11.13 8.67 -23.37
CA GLU A 103 -10.99 9.16 -22.01
C GLU A 103 -11.72 8.20 -21.09
N MET A 104 -11.01 7.63 -20.12
CA MET A 104 -11.55 6.71 -19.11
C MET A 104 -11.57 7.37 -17.75
N ILE A 105 -12.69 7.23 -17.06
CA ILE A 105 -12.88 7.70 -15.70
C ILE A 105 -13.18 6.48 -14.84
N THR A 106 -12.41 6.29 -13.78
CA THR A 106 -12.64 5.23 -12.81
C THR A 106 -13.11 5.83 -11.50
N VAL A 107 -14.18 5.26 -10.97
CA VAL A 107 -14.68 5.56 -9.62
C VAL A 107 -14.57 4.29 -8.79
N GLY A 108 -13.91 4.36 -7.67
CA GLY A 108 -13.67 3.21 -6.79
C GLY A 108 -13.80 3.56 -5.32
N PRO A 109 -13.57 2.60 -4.43
CA PRO A 109 -13.53 2.87 -3.01
C PRO A 109 -12.42 3.88 -2.71
N GLY A 110 -12.75 4.93 -1.98
CA GLY A 110 -11.78 5.89 -1.47
C GLY A 110 -10.87 5.27 -0.40
N LEU A 111 -9.89 6.04 0.06
CA LEU A 111 -8.89 5.65 1.06
C LEU A 111 -9.49 5.13 2.39
N GLY A 112 -10.78 5.29 2.63
CA GLY A 112 -11.52 4.82 3.80
C GLY A 112 -12.32 3.54 3.61
N GLY A 113 -12.26 2.89 2.42
CA GLY A 113 -13.00 1.65 2.13
C GLY A 113 -14.52 1.84 1.94
N ALA A 114 -15.03 3.04 2.06
CA ALA A 114 -16.40 3.38 1.71
C ALA A 114 -16.48 3.77 0.23
N LEU A 115 -17.58 3.41 -0.45
CA LEU A 115 -17.89 3.97 -1.75
C LEU A 115 -18.02 5.50 -1.58
N VAL A 116 -17.03 6.23 -2.04
CA VAL A 116 -17.00 7.69 -1.89
C VAL A 116 -17.92 8.30 -2.94
N PRO A 117 -18.71 9.33 -2.56
CA PRO A 117 -19.50 10.08 -3.54
C PRO A 117 -18.60 10.58 -4.67
N THR A 118 -19.15 10.63 -5.88
CA THR A 118 -18.50 10.99 -7.16
C THR A 118 -17.69 12.31 -7.16
N ASN A 119 -17.66 13.03 -6.05
CA ASN A 119 -17.02 14.35 -5.92
C ASN A 119 -15.70 14.32 -5.14
N ASP A 120 -15.22 13.15 -4.68
CA ASP A 120 -13.92 13.08 -4.02
C ASP A 120 -12.82 12.88 -5.08
N PRO A 121 -11.92 13.86 -5.27
CA PRO A 121 -10.83 13.77 -6.25
C PRO A 121 -9.87 12.60 -6.01
N GLN A 122 -9.86 12.00 -4.82
CA GLN A 122 -9.06 10.83 -4.50
C GLN A 122 -9.70 9.51 -4.95
N ALA A 123 -11.01 9.49 -5.19
CA ALA A 123 -11.76 8.34 -5.66
C ALA A 123 -11.87 8.27 -7.19
N ILE A 124 -11.59 9.38 -7.87
CA ILE A 124 -11.71 9.54 -9.32
C ILE A 124 -10.31 9.58 -9.93
N ASP A 125 -10.10 8.72 -10.90
CA ASP A 125 -8.89 8.75 -11.71
C ASP A 125 -9.26 8.81 -13.20
N THR A 126 -8.55 9.65 -13.96
CA THR A 126 -8.81 9.87 -15.38
C THR A 126 -7.59 9.47 -16.19
N PHE A 127 -7.82 8.60 -17.14
CA PHE A 127 -6.78 8.10 -18.05
C PHE A 127 -7.19 8.34 -19.50
N THR A 128 -6.27 8.84 -20.34
CA THR A 128 -6.54 9.14 -21.76
C THR A 128 -5.58 8.36 -22.64
N PHE A 129 -6.10 7.66 -23.64
CA PHE A 129 -5.28 6.98 -24.64
C PHE A 129 -5.86 7.14 -26.06
N ARG A 130 -5.04 6.80 -27.07
CA ARG A 130 -5.44 6.91 -28.48
C ARG A 130 -5.56 5.55 -29.12
N VAL A 131 -6.64 5.38 -29.88
CA VAL A 131 -6.85 4.22 -30.75
C VAL A 131 -6.63 4.67 -32.18
N LEU A 132 -5.72 4.00 -32.88
CA LEU A 132 -5.39 4.26 -34.29
C LEU A 132 -6.09 3.24 -35.18
N ARG A 133 -6.56 3.70 -36.33
CA ARG A 133 -7.06 2.82 -37.38
C ARG A 133 -5.86 2.11 -38.03
N ARG A 134 -5.84 0.80 -37.95
CA ARG A 134 -4.85 -0.05 -38.64
C ARG A 134 -5.31 -0.41 -40.01
#